data_254cddc8dbe5493bc712abdf7c053ed7
#
_entry.id   254cddc8dbe5493bc712abdf7c053ed7
#
_cell.length_a   1.000
_cell.length_b   1.000
_cell.length_c   1.000
_cell.angle_alpha   90.00
_cell.angle_beta   90.00
_cell.angle_gamma   90.00
#
_symmetry.space_group_name_H-M   'P 1'
#
loop_
_entity.id
_entity.type
_entity.pdbx_description
1 polymer ?
#
loop_
_entity_poly.entity_id
_entity_poly.type
_entity_poly.pdbx_seq_one_letter_code
_entity_poly.pdbx_strand_id
1 'polypeptide(L)'
;SGAYGSYAERGAATGMSRWRFNCGRIKQEQMRFLADTIRKYNLTHIHFTTGQCLQMHGLDGETILQLFKECYEHGIYNRGAGGDNPNVVASILRGIDPRETFDISPYAAAISEFLMEQMFYIKIPRKFKMGIDNGFDSTPHATFKDLGFNLTKYHTFDVYACGGIGP
;
A
#
# COMPACT_ATOMS: atom_id res chain seq x y z
N SER A 1 -5.52 -13.59 -9.94
CA SER A 1 -6.67 -12.87 -9.49
C SER A 1 -6.30 -11.67 -8.64
N GLY A 2 -7.02 -10.54 -8.81
CA GLY A 2 -6.70 -9.26 -8.19
C GLY A 2 -6.61 -9.28 -6.66
N ALA A 3 -7.36 -10.15 -5.98
CA ALA A 3 -7.32 -10.31 -4.52
C ALA A 3 -5.94 -10.72 -3.98
N TYR A 4 -5.14 -11.37 -4.80
CA TYR A 4 -3.76 -11.77 -4.45
C TYR A 4 -2.69 -10.83 -5.01
N GLY A 5 -3.06 -9.65 -5.52
CA GLY A 5 -2.10 -8.67 -6.04
C GLY A 5 -1.51 -9.03 -7.41
N SER A 6 -2.13 -9.95 -8.15
CA SER A 6 -1.72 -10.31 -9.51
C SER A 6 -2.80 -9.94 -10.51
N TYR A 7 -2.38 -9.35 -11.63
CA TYR A 7 -3.27 -8.85 -12.69
C TYR A 7 -2.73 -9.22 -14.05
N ALA A 8 -3.63 -9.66 -14.94
CA ALA A 8 -3.27 -9.80 -16.36
C ALA A 8 -3.06 -8.42 -16.98
N GLU A 9 -2.05 -8.28 -17.80
CA GLU A 9 -1.79 -7.06 -18.57
C GLU A 9 -2.60 -7.07 -19.87
N ARG A 10 -3.16 -5.92 -20.22
CA ARG A 10 -3.99 -5.80 -21.40
C ARG A 10 -3.14 -5.99 -22.67
N GLY A 11 -3.54 -6.93 -23.52
CA GLY A 11 -2.89 -7.18 -24.80
C GLY A 11 -1.53 -7.92 -24.73
N ALA A 12 -1.18 -8.45 -23.55
CA ALA A 12 0.03 -9.24 -23.37
C ALA A 12 -0.28 -10.60 -22.72
N ALA A 13 0.59 -11.60 -22.97
CA ALA A 13 0.53 -12.89 -22.29
C ALA A 13 1.16 -12.84 -20.88
N THR A 14 1.53 -11.65 -20.41
CA THR A 14 2.20 -11.38 -19.17
C THR A 14 1.23 -10.82 -18.11
N GLY A 15 1.69 -10.79 -16.88
CA GLY A 15 0.97 -10.25 -15.75
C GLY A 15 1.82 -9.26 -14.96
N MET A 16 1.14 -8.57 -14.06
CA MET A 16 1.73 -7.63 -13.12
C MET A 16 1.56 -8.19 -11.71
N SER A 17 2.61 -8.13 -10.90
CA SER A 17 2.57 -8.35 -9.46
C SER A 17 2.61 -7.03 -8.72
N ARG A 18 1.74 -6.86 -7.73
CA ARG A 18 1.72 -5.67 -6.87
C ARG A 18 2.07 -6.07 -5.45
N TRP A 19 3.07 -5.40 -4.90
CA TRP A 19 3.55 -5.60 -3.55
C TRP A 19 3.04 -4.50 -2.64
N ARG A 20 2.56 -4.91 -1.48
CA ARG A 20 2.07 -4.03 -0.44
C ARG A 20 3.08 -3.95 0.68
N PHE A 21 3.43 -2.75 1.06
CA PHE A 21 4.19 -2.46 2.26
C PHE A 21 3.28 -1.77 3.28
N ASN A 22 3.58 -1.94 4.56
CA ASN A 22 2.79 -1.31 5.61
C ASN A 22 2.87 0.22 5.49
N CYS A 23 1.81 0.83 4.95
CA CYS A 23 1.73 2.27 4.67
C CYS A 23 2.95 2.80 3.90
N GLY A 24 3.46 2.04 2.93
CA GLY A 24 4.58 2.42 2.09
C GLY A 24 5.96 2.38 2.76
N ARG A 25 6.07 1.96 4.01
CA ARG A 25 7.37 1.84 4.68
C ARG A 25 8.09 0.57 4.21
N ILE A 26 9.25 0.74 3.57
CA ILE A 26 10.08 -0.36 3.07
C ILE A 26 11.29 -0.46 3.99
N LYS A 27 11.51 -1.62 4.60
CA LYS A 27 12.69 -1.89 5.41
C LYS A 27 13.92 -2.11 4.53
N GLN A 28 15.11 -1.90 5.07
CA GLN A 28 16.37 -2.07 4.33
C GLN A 28 16.51 -3.48 3.74
N GLU A 29 16.16 -4.50 4.51
CA GLU A 29 16.17 -5.90 4.07
C GLU A 29 15.22 -6.16 2.90
N GLN A 30 14.02 -5.56 2.93
CA GLN A 30 13.05 -5.64 1.85
C GLN A 30 13.55 -4.91 0.58
N MET A 31 14.26 -3.80 0.75
CA MET A 31 14.88 -3.08 -0.37
C MET A 31 16.01 -3.90 -1.02
N ARG A 32 16.79 -4.62 -0.23
CA ARG A 32 17.81 -5.54 -0.75
C ARG A 32 17.16 -6.68 -1.53
N PHE A 33 16.14 -7.32 -0.94
CA PHE A 33 15.37 -8.36 -1.62
C PHE A 33 14.75 -7.86 -2.93
N LEU A 34 14.22 -6.64 -2.96
CA LEU A 34 13.71 -6.01 -4.18
C LEU A 34 14.80 -5.89 -5.25
N ALA A 35 15.99 -5.40 -4.88
CA ALA A 35 17.11 -5.28 -5.81
C ALA A 35 17.56 -6.64 -6.38
N ASP A 36 17.59 -7.67 -5.55
CA ASP A 36 17.94 -9.03 -5.97
C ASP A 36 16.85 -9.65 -6.86
N THR A 37 15.58 -9.39 -6.57
CA THR A 37 14.44 -9.79 -7.40
C THR A 37 14.52 -9.16 -8.80
N ILE A 38 14.83 -7.86 -8.91
CA ILE A 38 15.00 -7.16 -10.19
C ILE A 38 16.08 -7.85 -11.02
N ARG A 39 17.22 -8.18 -10.43
CA ARG A 39 18.32 -8.85 -11.10
C ARG A 39 17.96 -10.29 -11.49
N LYS A 40 17.39 -11.05 -10.56
CA LYS A 40 17.02 -12.48 -10.73
C LYS A 40 16.05 -12.69 -11.89
N TYR A 41 15.04 -11.84 -11.99
CA TYR A 41 14.00 -11.96 -13.02
C TYR A 41 14.21 -11.00 -14.20
N ASN A 42 15.37 -10.34 -14.28
CA ASN A 42 15.73 -9.41 -15.34
C ASN A 42 14.65 -8.37 -15.64
N LEU A 43 14.10 -7.78 -14.57
CA LEU A 43 13.03 -6.79 -14.70
C LEU A 43 13.58 -5.49 -15.25
N THR A 44 12.96 -4.97 -16.30
CA THR A 44 13.40 -3.73 -16.97
C THR A 44 12.97 -2.48 -16.22
N HIS A 45 11.88 -2.56 -15.47
CA HIS A 45 11.36 -1.46 -14.67
C HIS A 45 10.44 -1.95 -13.55
N ILE A 46 10.33 -1.14 -12.52
CA ILE A 46 9.37 -1.25 -11.44
C ILE A 46 8.63 0.07 -11.31
N HIS A 47 7.44 0.05 -10.71
CA HIS A 47 6.64 1.25 -10.54
C HIS A 47 6.22 1.42 -9.08
N PHE A 48 6.64 2.52 -8.45
CA PHE A 48 6.09 2.96 -7.16
C PHE A 48 4.79 3.71 -7.40
N THR A 49 3.73 3.28 -6.73
CA THR A 49 2.39 3.84 -6.95
C THR A 49 2.06 4.93 -5.93
N THR A 50 1.15 5.82 -6.28
CA THR A 50 0.56 6.82 -5.35
C THR A 50 -0.20 6.18 -4.19
N GLY A 51 -0.57 4.90 -4.30
CA GLY A 51 -1.14 4.09 -3.21
C GLY A 51 -0.07 3.46 -2.31
N GLN A 52 1.18 3.92 -2.39
CA GLN A 52 2.31 3.42 -1.59
C GLN A 52 2.53 1.91 -1.71
N CYS A 53 2.32 1.39 -2.92
CA CYS A 53 2.62 0.03 -3.32
C CYS A 53 3.70 0.03 -4.39
N LEU A 54 4.24 -1.16 -4.67
CA LEU A 54 5.17 -1.38 -5.77
C LEU A 54 4.55 -2.32 -6.79
N GLN A 55 4.79 -2.07 -8.08
CA GLN A 55 4.36 -2.92 -9.17
C GLN A 55 5.56 -3.41 -9.96
N MET A 56 5.52 -4.68 -10.33
CA MET A 56 6.43 -5.33 -11.28
C MET A 56 5.62 -5.83 -12.47
N HIS A 57 6.11 -5.59 -13.65
CA HIS A 57 5.42 -5.84 -14.91
C HIS A 57 6.15 -6.87 -15.76
N GLY A 58 5.46 -7.41 -16.76
CA GLY A 58 6.06 -8.32 -17.73
C GLY A 58 6.34 -9.73 -17.19
N LEU A 59 5.65 -10.14 -16.14
CA LEU A 59 5.87 -11.42 -15.46
C LEU A 59 4.97 -12.51 -16.05
N ASP A 60 5.53 -13.73 -16.22
CA ASP A 60 4.71 -14.90 -16.45
C ASP A 60 4.06 -15.44 -15.17
N GLY A 61 3.12 -16.39 -15.31
CA GLY A 61 2.36 -16.91 -14.18
C GLY A 61 3.22 -17.71 -13.19
N GLU A 62 4.24 -18.39 -13.66
CA GLU A 62 5.15 -19.18 -12.81
C GLU A 62 6.02 -18.26 -11.97
N THR A 63 6.60 -17.24 -12.57
CA THR A 63 7.36 -16.19 -11.88
C THR A 63 6.51 -15.48 -10.82
N ILE A 64 5.24 -15.16 -11.11
CA ILE A 64 4.33 -14.55 -10.14
C ILE A 64 4.10 -15.46 -8.92
N LEU A 65 3.88 -16.77 -9.14
CA LEU A 65 3.68 -17.72 -8.05
C LEU A 65 4.95 -17.88 -7.20
N GLN A 66 6.12 -17.93 -7.83
CA GLN A 66 7.39 -17.98 -7.12
C GLN A 66 7.65 -16.72 -6.31
N LEU A 67 7.38 -15.55 -6.88
CA LEU A 67 7.49 -14.26 -6.19
C LEU A 67 6.57 -14.17 -4.98
N PHE A 68 5.37 -14.73 -5.01
CA PHE A 68 4.48 -14.74 -3.85
C PHE A 68 5.08 -15.49 -2.66
N LYS A 69 5.76 -16.61 -2.90
CA LYS A 69 6.44 -17.37 -1.86
C LYS A 69 7.63 -16.58 -1.29
N GLU A 70 8.48 -16.08 -2.17
CA GLU A 70 9.67 -15.31 -1.80
C GLU A 70 9.31 -14.03 -1.04
N CYS A 71 8.27 -13.30 -1.48
CA CYS A 71 7.76 -12.10 -0.78
C CYS A 71 7.31 -12.41 0.64
N TYR A 72 6.59 -13.53 0.82
CA TYR A 72 6.10 -13.93 2.13
C TYR A 72 7.24 -14.17 3.12
N GLU A 73 8.34 -14.80 2.69
CA GLU A 73 9.54 -15.04 3.51
C GLU A 73 10.22 -13.73 3.95
N HIS A 74 10.03 -12.64 3.19
CA HIS A 74 10.56 -11.31 3.49
C HIS A 74 9.54 -10.35 4.12
N GLY A 75 8.39 -10.88 4.58
CA GLY A 75 7.33 -10.07 5.19
C GLY A 75 6.70 -9.05 4.23
N ILE A 76 6.70 -9.35 2.94
CA ILE A 76 6.07 -8.53 1.90
C ILE A 76 4.76 -9.21 1.48
N TYR A 77 3.67 -8.46 1.52
CA TYR A 77 2.36 -9.00 1.21
C TYR A 77 1.89 -8.57 -0.18
N ASN A 78 1.47 -9.55 -0.97
CA ASN A 78 0.83 -9.31 -2.28
C ASN A 78 -0.69 -9.15 -2.13
N ARG A 79 -1.26 -9.71 -1.07
CA ARG A 79 -2.69 -9.70 -0.74
C ARG A 79 -3.24 -8.29 -0.60
N GLY A 80 -4.46 -8.08 -1.12
CA GLY A 80 -5.17 -6.82 -0.96
C GLY A 80 -4.52 -5.62 -1.66
N ALA A 81 -3.46 -5.83 -2.43
CA ALA A 81 -2.69 -4.75 -3.05
C ALA A 81 -3.39 -4.09 -4.25
N GLY A 82 -4.68 -4.20 -4.40
CA GLY A 82 -5.41 -3.54 -5.49
C GLY A 82 -6.70 -4.22 -5.89
N GLY A 83 -7.19 -5.11 -5.05
CA GLY A 83 -8.50 -5.73 -5.17
C GLY A 83 -9.52 -5.07 -4.27
N ASP A 84 -10.11 -5.86 -3.42
CA ASP A 84 -11.23 -5.47 -2.57
C ASP A 84 -10.79 -4.77 -1.28
N ASN A 85 -9.50 -4.84 -0.89
CA ASN A 85 -8.96 -4.15 0.27
C ASN A 85 -7.87 -3.16 -0.13
N PRO A 86 -8.11 -1.86 0.02
CA PRO A 86 -7.16 -0.82 -0.33
C PRO A 86 -5.97 -0.80 0.63
N ASN A 87 -4.82 -0.33 0.15
CA ASN A 87 -3.74 0.05 1.03
C ASN A 87 -4.09 1.33 1.79
N VAL A 88 -3.64 1.44 3.02
CA VAL A 88 -3.67 2.70 3.78
C VAL A 88 -2.48 3.54 3.34
N VAL A 89 -2.75 4.74 2.87
CA VAL A 89 -1.71 5.71 2.50
C VAL A 89 -1.46 6.60 3.71
N ALA A 90 -0.21 6.68 4.16
CA ALA A 90 0.17 7.50 5.30
C ALA A 90 1.16 8.59 4.91
N SER A 91 1.22 9.67 5.68
CA SER A 91 2.21 10.73 5.50
C SER A 91 3.61 10.15 5.33
N ILE A 92 4.33 10.60 4.31
CA ILE A 92 5.71 10.18 4.06
C ILE A 92 6.68 10.73 5.10
N LEU A 93 6.30 11.80 5.79
CA LEU A 93 7.09 12.47 6.83
C LEU A 93 6.75 12.00 8.25
N ARG A 94 5.84 11.02 8.41
CA ARG A 94 5.45 10.51 9.72
C ARG A 94 6.65 9.96 10.52
N GLY A 95 6.73 10.35 11.77
CA GLY A 95 7.83 10.01 12.68
C GLY A 95 9.14 10.71 12.34
N ILE A 96 9.14 11.69 11.42
CA ILE A 96 10.33 12.43 10.99
C ILE A 96 10.10 13.95 11.08
N ASP A 97 8.90 14.43 10.79
CA ASP A 97 8.60 15.87 10.82
C ASP A 97 8.65 16.38 12.26
N PRO A 98 9.55 17.33 12.59
CA PRO A 98 9.69 17.84 13.96
C PRO A 98 8.46 18.61 14.46
N ARG A 99 7.52 18.93 13.59
CA ARG A 99 6.25 19.58 13.94
C ARG A 99 5.17 18.60 14.36
N GLU A 100 5.35 17.29 14.10
CA GLU A 100 4.39 16.27 14.56
C GLU A 100 4.20 16.32 16.06
N THR A 101 2.94 16.28 16.52
CA THR A 101 2.65 16.20 17.94
C THR A 101 2.90 14.81 18.52
N PHE A 102 2.79 13.77 17.70
CA PHE A 102 3.23 12.39 17.94
C PHE A 102 3.35 11.60 16.63
N ASP A 103 4.13 10.52 16.66
CA ASP A 103 4.29 9.64 15.49
C ASP A 103 3.01 8.85 15.20
N ILE A 104 2.41 9.07 14.04
CA ILE A 104 1.21 8.37 13.58
C ILE A 104 1.49 6.95 13.04
N SER A 105 2.75 6.54 12.94
CA SER A 105 3.12 5.24 12.35
C SER A 105 2.45 4.05 13.04
N PRO A 106 2.33 3.97 14.37
CA PRO A 106 1.63 2.86 15.03
C PRO A 106 0.15 2.77 14.66
N TYR A 107 -0.51 3.92 14.54
CA TYR A 107 -1.94 3.98 14.16
C TYR A 107 -2.15 3.55 12.71
N ALA A 108 -1.30 4.05 11.80
CA ALA A 108 -1.34 3.66 10.40
C ALA A 108 -1.09 2.14 10.24
N ALA A 109 -0.15 1.59 11.01
CA ALA A 109 0.12 0.16 11.03
C ALA A 109 -1.10 -0.63 11.53
N ALA A 110 -1.69 -0.24 12.66
CA ALA A 110 -2.85 -0.92 13.24
C ALA A 110 -4.05 -0.94 12.27
N ILE A 111 -4.35 0.19 11.60
CA ILE A 111 -5.41 0.24 10.59
C ILE A 111 -5.09 -0.70 9.41
N SER A 112 -3.84 -0.70 8.96
CA SER A 112 -3.41 -1.57 7.84
C SER A 112 -3.51 -3.04 8.20
N GLU A 113 -3.10 -3.43 9.40
CA GLU A 113 -3.18 -4.80 9.90
C GLU A 113 -4.63 -5.24 10.08
N PHE A 114 -5.46 -4.42 10.71
CA PHE A 114 -6.89 -4.68 10.83
C PHE A 114 -7.54 -4.96 9.48
N LEU A 115 -7.27 -4.13 8.47
CA LEU A 115 -7.80 -4.35 7.12
C LEU A 115 -7.31 -5.66 6.50
N MET A 116 -6.06 -6.05 6.76
CA MET A 116 -5.51 -7.32 6.28
C MET A 116 -6.17 -8.53 6.94
N GLU A 117 -6.47 -8.45 8.22
CA GLU A 117 -7.18 -9.50 8.95
C GLU A 117 -8.64 -9.62 8.49
N GLN A 118 -9.28 -8.49 8.25
CA GLN A 118 -10.70 -8.43 7.88
C GLN A 118 -10.96 -8.67 6.40
N MET A 119 -9.93 -8.80 5.55
CA MET A 119 -10.09 -8.83 4.09
C MET A 119 -10.95 -9.99 3.56
N PHE A 120 -11.17 -11.04 4.35
CA PHE A 120 -12.05 -12.15 3.99
C PHE A 120 -13.48 -11.98 4.47
N TYR A 121 -13.68 -11.13 5.46
CA TYR A 121 -14.96 -10.95 6.15
C TYR A 121 -15.67 -9.67 5.70
N ILE A 122 -14.91 -8.63 5.38
CA ILE A 122 -15.45 -7.32 4.98
C ILE A 122 -15.24 -7.12 3.48
N LYS A 123 -16.32 -6.97 2.74
CA LYS A 123 -16.27 -6.61 1.33
C LYS A 123 -16.35 -5.10 1.18
N ILE A 124 -15.20 -4.48 0.95
CA ILE A 124 -15.08 -3.03 0.71
C ILE A 124 -15.18 -2.75 -0.80
N PRO A 125 -15.81 -1.64 -1.23
CA PRO A 125 -15.86 -1.26 -2.62
C PRO A 125 -14.46 -1.18 -3.24
N ARG A 126 -14.32 -1.63 -4.48
CA ARG A 126 -13.03 -1.79 -5.18
C ARG A 126 -12.15 -0.53 -5.20
N LYS A 127 -12.73 0.65 -5.19
CA LYS A 127 -12.03 1.94 -5.27
C LYS A 127 -11.87 2.63 -3.92
N PHE A 128 -12.30 2.00 -2.84
CA PHE A 128 -12.22 2.59 -1.51
C PHE A 128 -10.78 2.96 -1.15
N LYS A 129 -10.57 4.17 -0.69
CA LYS A 129 -9.26 4.73 -0.35
C LYS A 129 -9.23 5.20 1.09
N MET A 130 -8.15 4.88 1.78
CA MET A 130 -7.90 5.36 3.13
C MET A 130 -6.61 6.16 3.18
N GLY A 131 -6.60 7.21 4.01
CA GLY A 131 -5.42 8.06 4.21
C GLY A 131 -5.28 8.50 5.65
N ILE A 132 -4.05 8.65 6.11
CA ILE A 132 -3.73 9.21 7.43
C ILE A 132 -2.62 10.25 7.29
N ASP A 133 -2.96 11.51 7.59
CA ASP A 133 -2.06 12.66 7.53
C ASP A 133 -1.49 12.95 8.92
N ASN A 134 -0.26 13.46 8.96
CA ASN A 134 0.41 13.84 10.22
C ASN A 134 0.10 15.26 10.71
N GLY A 135 -0.90 15.90 10.11
CA GLY A 135 -1.32 17.26 10.42
C GLY A 135 -0.56 18.36 9.67
N PHE A 136 0.57 18.04 9.05
CA PHE A 136 1.41 18.99 8.30
C PHE A 136 1.71 18.55 6.88
N ASP A 137 1.90 17.25 6.67
CA ASP A 137 2.07 16.65 5.36
C ASP A 137 0.74 16.07 4.88
N SER A 138 0.13 16.72 3.90
CA SER A 138 -1.13 16.29 3.29
C SER A 138 -0.93 15.38 2.06
N THR A 139 0.25 14.80 1.88
CA THR A 139 0.53 13.87 0.76
C THR A 139 -0.49 12.73 0.65
N PRO A 140 -0.98 12.13 1.75
CA PRO A 140 -2.05 11.13 1.70
C PRO A 140 -3.41 11.68 1.29
N HIS A 141 -3.63 12.99 1.37
CA HIS A 141 -4.91 13.63 1.07
C HIS A 141 -6.08 13.04 1.87
N ALA A 142 -5.92 12.90 3.20
CA ALA A 142 -6.92 12.30 4.08
C ALA A 142 -8.30 12.94 3.93
N THR A 143 -8.37 14.25 3.70
CA THR A 143 -9.63 15.00 3.59
C THR A 143 -10.50 14.66 2.37
N PHE A 144 -9.93 14.02 1.32
CA PHE A 144 -10.72 13.60 0.15
C PHE A 144 -10.75 12.08 -0.04
N LYS A 145 -10.23 11.31 0.90
CA LYS A 145 -10.36 9.85 0.85
C LYS A 145 -11.77 9.43 1.27
N ASP A 146 -12.14 8.20 0.90
CA ASP A 146 -13.41 7.62 1.38
C ASP A 146 -13.42 7.53 2.92
N LEU A 147 -12.23 7.29 3.51
CA LEU A 147 -11.99 7.42 4.94
C LEU A 147 -10.61 8.03 5.18
N GLY A 148 -10.56 9.13 5.89
CA GLY A 148 -9.35 9.87 6.19
C GLY A 148 -9.20 10.23 7.65
N PHE A 149 -7.96 10.26 8.11
CA PHE A 149 -7.59 10.66 9.49
C PHE A 149 -6.54 11.75 9.39
N ASN A 150 -6.79 12.89 9.99
CA ASN A 150 -5.84 13.99 10.06
C ASN A 150 -5.45 14.28 11.50
N LEU A 151 -4.17 14.18 11.81
CA LEU A 151 -3.66 14.45 13.17
C LEU A 151 -3.88 15.91 13.54
N THR A 152 -4.41 16.12 14.74
CA THR A 152 -4.61 17.46 15.30
C THR A 152 -3.51 17.83 16.29
N LYS A 153 -3.43 19.13 16.64
CA LYS A 153 -2.54 19.63 17.71
C LYS A 153 -2.90 19.11 19.11
N TYR A 154 -4.06 18.48 19.26
CA TYR A 154 -4.55 17.97 20.56
C TYR A 154 -4.30 16.46 20.73
N HIS A 155 -3.44 15.86 19.92
CA HIS A 155 -3.16 14.43 19.94
C HIS A 155 -4.40 13.56 19.63
N THR A 156 -5.29 14.08 18.81
CA THR A 156 -6.49 13.41 18.33
C THR A 156 -6.48 13.38 16.80
N PHE A 157 -7.43 12.68 16.21
CA PHE A 157 -7.63 12.71 14.77
C PHE A 157 -8.97 13.34 14.42
N ASP A 158 -8.96 14.26 13.47
CA ASP A 158 -10.16 14.59 12.73
C ASP A 158 -10.41 13.48 11.72
N VAL A 159 -11.63 12.95 11.71
CA VAL A 159 -12.03 11.84 10.83
C VAL A 159 -12.91 12.38 9.71
N TYR A 160 -12.51 12.10 8.49
CA TYR A 160 -13.23 12.44 7.26
C TYR A 160 -13.80 11.17 6.66
N ALA A 161 -15.07 11.18 6.31
CA ALA A 161 -15.74 10.08 5.65
C ALA A 161 -16.48 10.56 4.40
N CYS A 162 -16.64 9.66 3.44
CA CYS A 162 -17.33 9.93 2.19
C CYS A 162 -16.67 11.04 1.34
N GLY A 163 -15.37 11.22 1.48
CA GLY A 163 -14.58 12.11 0.64
C GLY A 163 -14.51 11.56 -0.78
N GLY A 164 -14.26 12.45 -1.72
CA GLY A 164 -14.08 12.11 -3.11
C GLY A 164 -13.90 13.35 -3.96
N ILE A 165 -13.13 13.19 -5.02
CA ILE A 165 -13.05 14.14 -6.12
C ILE A 165 -13.64 13.38 -7.30
N GLY A 166 -14.89 13.58 -7.56
CA GLY A 166 -15.57 12.99 -8.68
C GLY A 166 -16.54 13.99 -9.29
N PRO A 167 -16.95 13.80 -10.56
CA PRO A 167 -18.01 14.59 -11.13
C PRO A 167 -19.33 14.35 -10.40
#